data_6183014dd5e58e29203fc2a64d61b936
#
_entry.id   6183014dd5e58e29203fc2a64d61b936
#
_cell.length_a   1.000
_cell.length_b   1.000
_cell.length_c   1.000
_cell.angle_alpha   90.00
_cell.angle_beta   90.00
_cell.angle_gamma   90.00
#
_symmetry.space_group_name_H-M   'P 1'
#
loop_
_entity.id
_entity.type
_entity.pdbx_description
1 polymer ?
#
loop_
_entity_poly.entity_id
_entity_poly.type
_entity_poly.pdbx_seq_one_letter_code
_entity_poly.pdbx_strand_id
1 'polypeptide(L)'
;SSGNSNFHHVVSNPGYSGIKKRSYPKEEKISKIKIKTTTLDDQLINENRVDLIKIDVEGGEFGVLKGAEKVIEKFHPVIIFEHGLGASDYYNTSSEDIFDFFENSTYSLFTLKGFIGESSPLQKDKFNDLYHRNKEYYFLAMFKV
;
A
#
# COMPACT_ATOMS: atom_id res chain seq x y z
N SER A 1 -9.74 -4.19 8.71
CA SER A 1 -10.59 -4.30 9.91
C SER A 1 -9.76 -4.78 11.09
N SER A 2 -10.11 -4.34 12.30
CA SER A 2 -9.48 -4.78 13.53
C SER A 2 -9.87 -6.23 13.87
N GLY A 3 -8.92 -7.03 14.40
CA GLY A 3 -9.17 -8.44 14.72
C GLY A 3 -7.92 -9.26 14.90
N ASN A 4 -8.06 -10.57 14.67
CA ASN A 4 -6.94 -11.51 14.68
C ASN A 4 -6.68 -12.05 13.28
N SER A 5 -5.41 -12.21 12.93
CA SER A 5 -4.98 -12.77 11.65
C SER A 5 -3.80 -13.73 11.84
N ASN A 6 -3.54 -14.52 10.82
CA ASN A 6 -2.31 -15.29 10.71
C ASN A 6 -1.29 -14.48 9.90
N PHE A 7 -0.07 -14.41 10.38
CA PHE A 7 1.06 -13.83 9.69
C PHE A 7 2.02 -14.94 9.28
N HIS A 8 2.40 -14.96 8.02
CA HIS A 8 3.34 -15.91 7.46
C HIS A 8 4.75 -15.30 7.57
N HIS A 9 5.47 -15.70 8.62
CA HIS A 9 6.84 -15.30 8.82
C HIS A 9 7.77 -16.19 7.99
N VAL A 10 8.39 -15.61 6.96
CA VAL A 10 9.38 -16.28 6.12
C VAL A 10 10.73 -16.19 6.82
N VAL A 11 11.10 -17.25 7.53
CA VAL A 11 12.26 -17.28 8.43
C VAL A 11 13.57 -17.08 7.66
N SER A 12 13.66 -17.67 6.48
CA SER A 12 14.85 -17.60 5.61
C SER A 12 14.99 -16.26 4.87
N ASN A 13 13.89 -15.53 4.70
CA ASN A 13 13.87 -14.20 4.06
C ASN A 13 12.75 -13.33 4.65
N PRO A 14 12.98 -12.67 5.79
CA PRO A 14 11.94 -11.92 6.51
C PRO A 14 11.23 -10.83 5.68
N GLY A 15 11.89 -10.27 4.67
CA GLY A 15 11.32 -9.28 3.76
C GLY A 15 10.14 -9.81 2.93
N TYR A 16 9.95 -11.13 2.86
CA TYR A 16 8.80 -11.73 2.16
C TYR A 16 7.63 -12.08 3.09
N SER A 17 7.74 -11.72 4.37
CA SER A 17 6.73 -12.04 5.37
C SER A 17 5.48 -11.18 5.19
N GLY A 18 4.29 -11.76 5.38
CA GLY A 18 3.04 -11.03 5.20
C GLY A 18 1.82 -11.80 5.72
N ILE A 19 0.64 -11.18 5.66
CA ILE A 19 -0.63 -11.80 6.03
C ILE A 19 -1.01 -12.92 5.05
N LYS A 20 -0.70 -12.75 3.77
CA LYS A 20 -0.93 -13.77 2.73
C LYS A 20 0.36 -14.54 2.44
N LYS A 21 0.24 -15.86 2.29
CA LYS A 21 1.32 -16.66 1.72
C LYS A 21 1.37 -16.40 0.21
N ARG A 22 2.56 -16.11 -0.29
CA ARG A 22 2.83 -15.85 -1.73
C ARG A 22 3.68 -16.95 -2.35
N SER A 23 3.92 -16.91 -3.63
CA SER A 23 4.98 -17.67 -4.30
C SER A 23 6.32 -16.97 -4.06
N TYR A 24 7.35 -17.77 -3.84
CA TYR A 24 8.71 -17.28 -3.59
C TYR A 24 9.65 -17.85 -4.64
N PRO A 25 10.73 -17.14 -5.02
CA PRO A 25 11.68 -17.60 -6.04
C PRO A 25 12.41 -18.91 -5.66
N LYS A 26 12.45 -19.21 -4.34
CA LYS A 26 13.06 -20.42 -3.79
C LYS A 26 12.13 -21.01 -2.72
N GLU A 27 12.38 -22.26 -2.36
CA GLU A 27 11.71 -22.87 -1.21
C GLU A 27 12.11 -22.13 0.06
N GLU A 28 11.12 -21.62 0.79
CA GLU A 28 11.31 -20.80 1.99
C GLU A 28 10.74 -21.51 3.23
N LYS A 29 11.47 -21.40 4.33
CA LYS A 29 10.97 -21.88 5.63
C LYS A 29 9.98 -20.87 6.18
N ILE A 30 8.72 -21.30 6.35
CA ILE A 30 7.63 -20.42 6.79
C ILE A 30 7.09 -20.91 8.13
N SER A 31 6.95 -20.00 9.08
CA SER A 31 6.19 -20.20 10.30
C SER A 31 4.93 -19.34 10.33
N LYS A 32 3.85 -19.82 10.94
CA LYS A 32 2.62 -19.04 11.13
C LYS A 32 2.59 -18.46 12.54
N ILE A 33 2.37 -17.16 12.62
CA ILE A 33 2.26 -16.42 13.87
C ILE A 33 0.86 -15.82 13.95
N LYS A 34 0.17 -15.96 15.08
CA LYS A 34 -1.08 -15.24 15.33
C LYS A 34 -0.76 -13.80 15.72
N ILE A 35 -1.36 -12.87 15.02
CA ILE A 35 -1.20 -11.42 15.27
C ILE A 35 -2.55 -10.76 15.50
N LYS A 36 -2.54 -9.65 16.23
CA LYS A 36 -3.66 -8.72 16.26
C LYS A 36 -3.49 -7.70 15.13
N THR A 37 -4.59 -7.41 14.46
CA THR A 37 -4.66 -6.35 13.44
C THR A 37 -5.53 -5.21 13.94
N THR A 38 -5.24 -4.00 13.51
CA THR A 38 -6.01 -2.80 13.78
C THR A 38 -6.00 -1.90 12.55
N THR A 39 -6.85 -0.89 12.52
CA THR A 39 -6.85 0.12 11.48
C THR A 39 -6.00 1.32 11.89
N LEU A 40 -5.51 2.10 10.92
CA LEU A 40 -4.86 3.38 11.23
C LEU A 40 -5.88 4.37 11.82
N ASP A 41 -7.12 4.32 11.37
CA ASP A 41 -8.21 5.14 11.92
C ASP A 41 -8.39 4.93 13.42
N ASP A 42 -8.31 3.66 13.88
CA ASP A 42 -8.43 3.34 15.32
C ASP A 42 -7.18 3.76 16.09
N GLN A 43 -5.99 3.59 15.49
CA GLN A 43 -4.72 3.88 16.18
C GLN A 43 -4.43 5.38 16.30
N LEU A 44 -4.86 6.15 15.31
CA LEU A 44 -4.56 7.58 15.20
C LEU A 44 -5.74 8.48 15.59
N ILE A 45 -6.76 7.90 16.25
CA ILE A 45 -8.00 8.62 16.60
C ILE A 45 -7.76 9.88 17.46
N ASN A 46 -6.73 9.85 18.30
CA ASN A 46 -6.38 10.96 19.22
C ASN A 46 -5.28 11.87 18.64
N GLU A 47 -4.80 11.60 17.43
CA GLU A 47 -3.74 12.42 16.83
C GLU A 47 -4.30 13.73 16.27
N ASN A 48 -3.49 14.77 16.37
CA ASN A 48 -3.82 16.10 15.89
C ASN A 48 -3.13 16.42 14.54
N ARG A 49 -2.19 15.59 14.11
CA ARG A 49 -1.42 15.79 12.89
C ARG A 49 -0.85 14.49 12.37
N VAL A 50 -0.99 14.27 11.07
CA VAL A 50 -0.32 13.18 10.32
C VAL A 50 0.13 13.76 8.99
N ASP A 51 1.43 13.88 8.77
CA ASP A 51 1.99 14.52 7.56
C ASP A 51 2.38 13.50 6.49
N LEU A 52 2.79 12.31 6.91
CA LEU A 52 3.29 11.27 6.02
C LEU A 52 2.84 9.90 6.50
N ILE A 53 2.43 9.07 5.56
CA ILE A 53 2.21 7.63 5.76
C ILE A 53 3.08 6.87 4.77
N LYS A 54 3.98 6.00 5.25
CA LYS A 54 4.64 5.00 4.41
C LYS A 54 3.95 3.65 4.59
N ILE A 55 3.56 3.03 3.46
CA ILE A 55 2.91 1.72 3.44
C ILE A 55 3.79 0.75 2.65
N ASP A 56 4.19 -0.33 3.32
CA ASP A 56 5.05 -1.37 2.78
C ASP A 56 4.71 -2.66 3.55
N VAL A 57 3.68 -3.36 3.08
CA VAL A 57 3.05 -4.48 3.79
C VAL A 57 2.86 -5.70 2.89
N GLU A 58 3.72 -5.81 1.88
CA GLU A 58 3.89 -7.00 1.06
C GLU A 58 2.58 -7.43 0.36
N GLY A 59 1.91 -6.46 -0.28
CA GLY A 59 0.70 -6.62 -1.09
C GLY A 59 -0.60 -6.24 -0.41
N GLY A 60 -0.61 -6.02 0.91
CA GLY A 60 -1.80 -5.64 1.67
C GLY A 60 -2.10 -4.12 1.70
N GLU A 61 -1.44 -3.32 0.86
CA GLU A 61 -1.46 -1.84 0.89
C GLU A 61 -2.88 -1.30 0.78
N PHE A 62 -3.71 -1.84 -0.10
CA PHE A 62 -5.09 -1.42 -0.25
C PHE A 62 -5.92 -1.65 1.02
N GLY A 63 -5.64 -2.74 1.74
CA GLY A 63 -6.25 -2.99 3.06
C GLY A 63 -5.87 -1.94 4.09
N VAL A 64 -4.60 -1.45 4.06
CA VAL A 64 -4.14 -0.35 4.92
C VAL A 64 -4.83 0.96 4.54
N LEU A 65 -4.90 1.29 3.25
CA LEU A 65 -5.58 2.48 2.75
C LEU A 65 -7.05 2.53 3.19
N LYS A 66 -7.79 1.43 3.02
CA LYS A 66 -9.19 1.32 3.50
C LYS A 66 -9.32 1.42 5.03
N GLY A 67 -8.30 1.06 5.77
CA GLY A 67 -8.26 1.22 7.23
C GLY A 67 -7.72 2.58 7.71
N ALA A 68 -7.50 3.51 6.78
CA ALA A 68 -6.96 4.85 7.01
C ALA A 68 -7.83 5.95 6.40
N GLU A 69 -9.04 5.64 5.93
CA GLU A 69 -9.89 6.58 5.18
C GLU A 69 -10.17 7.87 5.96
N LYS A 70 -10.49 7.77 7.26
CA LYS A 70 -10.74 8.95 8.12
C LYS A 70 -9.47 9.75 8.38
N VAL A 71 -8.33 9.09 8.56
CA VAL A 71 -7.02 9.73 8.73
C VAL A 71 -6.63 10.49 7.46
N ILE A 72 -6.83 9.86 6.30
CA ILE A 72 -6.54 10.44 4.99
C ILE A 72 -7.44 11.66 4.73
N GLU A 73 -8.74 11.54 5.00
CA GLU A 73 -9.71 12.63 4.85
C GLU A 73 -9.44 13.80 5.81
N LYS A 74 -9.05 13.50 7.06
CA LYS A 74 -8.85 14.52 8.11
C LYS A 74 -7.54 15.30 7.94
N PHE A 75 -6.45 14.60 7.60
CA PHE A 75 -5.10 15.16 7.70
C PHE A 75 -4.43 15.41 6.36
N HIS A 76 -4.96 14.82 5.28
CA HIS A 76 -4.39 14.91 3.92
C HIS A 76 -2.87 14.59 3.87
N PRO A 77 -2.40 13.50 4.51
CA PRO A 77 -0.98 13.20 4.54
C PRO A 77 -0.41 12.90 3.15
N VAL A 78 0.86 13.13 2.94
CA VAL A 78 1.57 12.52 1.81
C VAL A 78 1.62 11.01 2.05
N ILE A 79 1.31 10.21 1.04
CA ILE A 79 1.30 8.74 1.17
C ILE A 79 2.32 8.15 0.21
N ILE A 80 3.29 7.41 0.74
CA ILE A 80 4.24 6.62 -0.04
C ILE A 80 3.86 5.15 0.12
N PHE A 81 3.69 4.44 -0.98
CA PHE A 81 3.26 3.04 -0.93
C PHE A 81 3.92 2.20 -2.01
N GLU A 82 4.06 0.90 -1.71
CA GLU A 82 4.46 -0.09 -2.69
C GLU A 82 3.19 -0.67 -3.37
N HIS A 83 3.24 -0.89 -4.69
CA HIS A 83 2.19 -1.57 -5.41
C HIS A 83 2.76 -2.24 -6.65
N GLY A 84 2.58 -3.56 -6.77
CA GLY A 84 3.14 -4.31 -7.88
C GLY A 84 2.65 -5.76 -7.94
N LEU A 85 2.84 -6.37 -9.10
CA LEU A 85 2.58 -7.80 -9.31
C LEU A 85 3.53 -8.66 -8.47
N GLY A 86 3.02 -9.82 -8.04
CA GLY A 86 3.74 -10.73 -7.15
C GLY A 86 3.49 -10.47 -5.66
N ALA A 87 2.74 -9.42 -5.34
CA ALA A 87 2.32 -9.08 -3.99
C ALA A 87 0.83 -8.72 -3.93
N SER A 88 0.39 -7.63 -4.57
CA SER A 88 -0.99 -7.14 -4.50
C SER A 88 -2.03 -8.07 -5.13
N ASP A 89 -1.65 -8.80 -6.17
CA ASP A 89 -2.48 -9.81 -6.83
C ASP A 89 -2.92 -10.95 -5.89
N TYR A 90 -2.09 -11.31 -4.88
CA TYR A 90 -2.49 -12.27 -3.84
C TYR A 90 -3.60 -11.75 -2.92
N TYR A 91 -3.82 -10.44 -2.90
CA TYR A 91 -4.90 -9.79 -2.15
C TYR A 91 -6.11 -9.43 -3.02
N ASN A 92 -6.10 -9.85 -4.30
CA ASN A 92 -7.10 -9.50 -5.31
C ASN A 92 -7.26 -7.98 -5.44
N THR A 93 -6.15 -7.26 -5.35
CA THR A 93 -6.10 -5.81 -5.54
C THR A 93 -5.54 -5.51 -6.91
N SER A 94 -6.32 -4.81 -7.73
CA SER A 94 -5.91 -4.32 -9.03
C SER A 94 -5.26 -2.93 -8.94
N SER A 95 -4.60 -2.51 -10.01
CA SER A 95 -4.11 -1.13 -10.11
C SER A 95 -5.26 -0.12 -10.20
N GLU A 96 -6.39 -0.52 -10.80
CA GLU A 96 -7.59 0.29 -10.87
C GLU A 96 -8.16 0.59 -9.47
N ASP A 97 -8.21 -0.43 -8.58
CA ASP A 97 -8.70 -0.25 -7.20
C ASP A 97 -7.91 0.84 -6.45
N ILE A 98 -6.58 0.82 -6.61
CA ILE A 98 -5.68 1.78 -5.98
C ILE A 98 -5.86 3.17 -6.62
N PHE A 99 -5.89 3.26 -7.95
CA PHE A 99 -6.04 4.52 -8.64
C PHE A 99 -7.37 5.20 -8.29
N ASP A 100 -8.47 4.45 -8.35
CA ASP A 100 -9.81 4.96 -8.08
C ASP A 100 -9.97 5.37 -6.60
N PHE A 101 -9.34 4.66 -5.66
CA PHE A 101 -9.31 5.07 -4.26
C PHE A 101 -8.69 6.46 -4.10
N PHE A 102 -7.53 6.71 -4.70
CA PHE A 102 -6.85 7.99 -4.59
C PHE A 102 -7.56 9.11 -5.36
N GLU A 103 -8.11 8.81 -6.53
CA GLU A 103 -8.88 9.78 -7.30
C GLU A 103 -10.14 10.22 -6.54
N ASN A 104 -10.89 9.28 -5.96
CA ASN A 104 -12.08 9.55 -5.14
C ASN A 104 -11.74 10.31 -3.84
N SER A 105 -10.53 10.13 -3.32
CA SER A 105 -10.03 10.84 -2.13
C SER A 105 -9.37 12.19 -2.46
N THR A 106 -9.47 12.66 -3.70
CA THR A 106 -8.88 13.93 -4.18
C THR A 106 -7.35 13.96 -4.12
N TYR A 107 -6.71 12.82 -4.40
CA TYR A 107 -5.25 12.72 -4.49
C TYR A 107 -4.77 12.60 -5.94
N SER A 108 -3.56 13.07 -6.19
CA SER A 108 -2.79 12.82 -7.41
C SER A 108 -1.72 11.79 -7.15
N LEU A 109 -1.51 10.87 -8.10
CA LEU A 109 -0.48 9.84 -8.04
C LEU A 109 0.75 10.21 -8.84
N PHE A 110 1.91 9.82 -8.35
CA PHE A 110 3.22 10.01 -8.97
C PHE A 110 4.08 8.76 -8.78
N THR A 111 5.06 8.53 -9.64
CA THR A 111 6.23 7.73 -9.23
C THR A 111 7.09 8.58 -8.30
N LEU A 112 7.87 7.97 -7.39
CA LEU A 112 8.80 8.74 -6.54
C LEU A 112 9.78 9.56 -7.37
N LYS A 113 10.34 8.97 -8.41
CA LYS A 113 11.26 9.65 -9.34
C LYS A 113 10.56 10.79 -10.10
N GLY A 114 9.32 10.56 -10.53
CA GLY A 114 8.53 11.58 -11.24
C GLY A 114 8.21 12.76 -10.34
N PHE A 115 7.86 12.54 -9.08
CA PHE A 115 7.58 13.60 -8.12
C PHE A 115 8.82 14.48 -7.86
N ILE A 116 9.98 13.86 -7.61
CA ILE A 116 11.25 14.59 -7.41
C ILE A 116 11.66 15.37 -8.67
N GLY A 117 11.38 14.83 -9.85
CA GLY A 117 11.67 15.48 -11.14
C GLY A 117 10.56 16.41 -11.65
N GLU A 118 9.61 16.80 -10.80
CA GLU A 118 8.51 17.72 -11.10
C GLU A 118 7.65 17.30 -12.31
N SER A 119 7.50 15.99 -12.50
CA SER A 119 6.62 15.45 -13.54
C SER A 119 5.15 15.67 -13.22
N SER A 120 4.31 15.71 -14.25
CA SER A 120 2.86 15.75 -14.08
C SER A 120 2.35 14.48 -13.38
N PRO A 121 1.20 14.55 -12.66
CA PRO A 121 0.56 13.40 -12.08
C PRO A 121 0.29 12.28 -13.09
N LEU A 122 0.36 11.04 -12.62
CA LEU A 122 0.04 9.87 -13.41
C LEU A 122 -1.46 9.86 -13.78
N GLN A 123 -1.74 9.59 -15.05
CA GLN A 123 -3.08 9.24 -15.48
C GLN A 123 -3.32 7.74 -15.26
N LYS A 124 -4.58 7.32 -15.16
CA LYS A 124 -4.99 5.94 -14.87
C LYS A 124 -4.31 4.92 -15.78
N ASP A 125 -4.36 5.15 -17.09
CA ASP A 125 -3.76 4.23 -18.07
C ASP A 125 -2.25 4.08 -17.88
N LYS A 126 -1.57 5.18 -17.53
CA LYS A 126 -0.13 5.16 -17.26
C LYS A 126 0.22 4.43 -15.99
N PHE A 127 -0.56 4.62 -14.92
CA PHE A 127 -0.40 3.89 -13.67
C PHE A 127 -0.58 2.39 -13.88
N ASN A 128 -1.63 1.99 -14.60
CA ASN A 128 -1.91 0.60 -14.95
C ASN A 128 -0.78 -0.02 -15.81
N ASP A 129 -0.25 0.72 -16.81
CA ASP A 129 0.88 0.25 -17.63
C ASP A 129 2.14 0.00 -16.79
N LEU A 130 2.45 0.87 -15.84
CA LEU A 130 3.59 0.70 -14.93
C LEU A 130 3.44 -0.56 -14.07
N TYR A 131 2.26 -0.80 -13.52
CA TYR A 131 1.92 -1.99 -12.75
C TYR A 131 2.05 -3.26 -13.57
N HIS A 132 1.36 -3.37 -14.70
CA HIS A 132 1.33 -4.59 -15.53
C HIS A 132 2.69 -4.94 -16.15
N ARG A 133 3.53 -3.95 -16.39
CA ARG A 133 4.88 -4.17 -16.93
C ARG A 133 5.97 -4.31 -15.88
N ASN A 134 5.61 -4.29 -14.60
CA ASN A 134 6.59 -4.32 -13.48
C ASN A 134 7.72 -3.27 -13.64
N LYS A 135 7.35 -2.05 -14.06
CA LYS A 135 8.35 -0.98 -14.31
C LYS A 135 8.55 -0.06 -13.12
N GLU A 136 7.62 -0.06 -12.21
CA GLU A 136 7.66 0.76 -11.01
C GLU A 136 6.90 0.07 -9.88
N TYR A 137 7.40 0.19 -8.68
CA TYR A 137 6.81 -0.41 -7.48
C TYR A 137 6.49 0.62 -6.41
N TYR A 138 7.20 1.76 -6.39
CA TYR A 138 7.02 2.78 -5.37
C TYR A 138 6.33 4.00 -5.94
N PHE A 139 5.21 4.33 -5.33
CA PHE A 139 4.38 5.44 -5.73
C PHE A 139 4.22 6.44 -4.58
N LEU A 140 3.89 7.66 -4.93
CA LEU A 140 3.56 8.73 -4.02
C LEU A 140 2.18 9.28 -4.38
N ALA A 141 1.33 9.43 -3.36
CA ALA A 141 0.05 10.11 -3.47
C ALA A 141 0.08 11.43 -2.71
N MET A 142 -0.37 12.51 -3.34
CA MET A 142 -0.42 13.85 -2.79
C MET A 142 -1.80 14.46 -2.96
N PHE A 143 -2.31 15.07 -1.89
CA PHE A 143 -3.61 15.73 -1.91
C PHE A 143 -3.62 16.89 -2.91
N LYS A 144 -4.68 17.02 -3.70
CA LYS A 144 -4.88 18.13 -4.64
C LYS A 144 -5.36 19.35 -3.85
N VAL A 145 -4.55 20.40 -3.85
CA VAL A 145 -4.89 21.71 -3.23
C VAL A 145 -5.78 22.50 -4.19
#